data_945c17c585c6b93773c78726a5c22bc4
#
_entry.id   945c17c585c6b93773c78726a5c22bc4
#
_cell.length_a   1.000
_cell.length_b   1.000
_cell.length_c   1.000
_cell.angle_alpha   90.00
_cell.angle_beta   90.00
_cell.angle_gamma   90.00
#
_symmetry.space_group_name_H-M   'P 1'
#
loop_
_entity.id
_entity.type
_entity.pdbx_description
1 polymer ?
#
loop_
_entity_poly.entity_id
_entity_poly.type
_entity_poly.pdbx_seq_one_letter_code
_entity_poly.pdbx_strand_id
1 'polypeptide(L)'
;RKTDEVVEMKKIKENITLISTVSCIVFLIVGLILELGFQWEYSWLIYLASVISGGTEITISGVRELMAKKHFNVDLLMILAAVSAGLIGDWREGSLLIFIFSLSHLLEEYTTEKSAREINRLIDRQPKKARLVLADGTYEMIDTADLKIGDKVAIFKGEHIPTDGVIMKGASEIDESVVNGERDRK
;
A
#
# COMPACT_ATOMS: atom_id res chain seq x y z
N ARG A 1 -16.92 -11.79 -0.94
CA ARG A 1 -16.92 -11.93 0.54
C ARG A 1 -15.51 -11.95 1.11
N LYS A 2 -14.58 -12.84 0.63
CA LYS A 2 -13.15 -12.81 1.06
C LYS A 2 -12.42 -11.51 0.68
N THR A 3 -12.73 -10.94 -0.46
CA THR A 3 -12.10 -9.70 -0.95
C THR A 3 -12.55 -8.49 -0.12
N ASP A 4 -13.82 -8.46 0.28
CA ASP A 4 -14.37 -7.38 1.11
C ASP A 4 -13.79 -7.41 2.53
N GLU A 5 -13.63 -8.60 3.12
CA GLU A 5 -12.99 -8.77 4.44
C GLU A 5 -11.52 -8.32 4.43
N VAL A 6 -10.78 -8.59 3.35
CA VAL A 6 -9.37 -8.16 3.21
C VAL A 6 -9.27 -6.64 3.09
N VAL A 7 -10.17 -6.01 2.35
CA VAL A 7 -10.21 -4.53 2.19
C VAL A 7 -10.58 -3.86 3.51
N GLU A 8 -11.53 -4.43 4.25
CA GLU A 8 -11.96 -3.90 5.56
C GLU A 8 -10.85 -4.02 6.62
N MET A 9 -10.18 -5.18 6.69
CA MET A 9 -9.03 -5.35 7.59
C MET A 9 -7.88 -4.40 7.26
N LYS A 10 -7.64 -4.10 5.99
CA LYS A 10 -6.61 -3.17 5.56
C LYS A 10 -6.92 -1.75 6.01
N LYS A 11 -8.16 -1.28 5.82
CA LYS A 11 -8.61 0.05 6.30
C LYS A 11 -8.50 0.19 7.82
N ILE A 12 -8.83 -0.86 8.56
CA ILE A 12 -8.69 -0.88 10.02
C ILE A 12 -7.22 -0.71 10.40
N LYS A 13 -6.32 -1.42 9.74
CA LYS A 13 -4.88 -1.32 9.99
C LYS A 13 -4.35 0.09 9.71
N GLU A 14 -4.68 0.69 8.56
CA GLU A 14 -4.29 2.06 8.20
C GLU A 14 -4.75 3.09 9.25
N ASN A 15 -5.99 2.96 9.72
CA ASN A 15 -6.51 3.84 10.77
C ASN A 15 -5.76 3.67 12.09
N ILE A 16 -5.36 2.45 12.44
CA ILE A 16 -4.59 2.17 13.66
C ILE A 16 -3.21 2.81 13.56
N THR A 17 -2.49 2.64 12.42
CA THR A 17 -1.18 3.26 12.19
C THR A 17 -1.26 4.78 12.30
N LEU A 18 -2.27 5.39 11.69
CA LEU A 18 -2.47 6.83 11.74
C LEU A 18 -2.76 7.32 13.18
N ILE A 19 -3.66 6.65 13.90
CA ILE A 19 -4.00 6.98 15.29
C ILE A 19 -2.78 6.82 16.20
N SER A 20 -2.01 5.75 16.03
CA SER A 20 -0.79 5.47 16.79
C SER A 20 0.26 6.58 16.58
N THR A 21 0.51 6.95 15.32
CA THR A 21 1.47 8.03 14.96
C THR A 21 1.01 9.39 15.49
N VAL A 22 -0.29 9.73 15.34
CA VAL A 22 -0.84 10.98 15.86
C VAL A 22 -0.79 11.03 17.39
N SER A 23 -1.10 9.93 18.08
CA SER A 23 -0.98 9.85 19.53
C SER A 23 0.46 10.02 19.99
N CYS A 24 1.42 9.41 19.30
CA CYS A 24 2.85 9.53 19.57
C CYS A 24 3.31 10.99 19.52
N ILE A 25 2.97 11.73 18.45
CA ILE A 25 3.36 13.15 18.32
C ILE A 25 2.67 14.03 19.37
N VAL A 26 1.41 13.75 19.70
CA VAL A 26 0.68 14.50 20.73
C VAL A 26 1.37 14.32 22.09
N PHE A 27 1.68 13.09 22.49
CA PHE A 27 2.39 12.84 23.74
C PHE A 27 3.80 13.45 23.74
N LEU A 28 4.52 13.40 22.64
CA LEU A 28 5.82 14.04 22.50
C LEU A 28 5.74 15.56 22.69
N ILE A 29 4.78 16.22 22.04
CA ILE A 29 4.59 17.67 22.17
C ILE A 29 4.17 18.04 23.58
N VAL A 30 3.24 17.30 24.19
CA VAL A 30 2.82 17.53 25.57
C VAL A 30 3.99 17.34 26.53
N GLY A 31 4.80 16.30 26.34
CA GLY A 31 6.02 16.07 27.14
C GLY A 31 6.99 17.24 27.05
N LEU A 32 7.24 17.77 25.84
CA LEU A 32 8.10 18.95 25.63
C LEU A 32 7.53 20.21 26.32
N ILE A 33 6.24 20.46 26.22
CA ILE A 33 5.61 21.62 26.88
C ILE A 33 5.75 21.53 28.40
N LEU A 34 5.53 20.35 28.99
CA LEU A 34 5.62 20.13 30.41
C LEU A 34 7.06 20.20 30.92
N GLU A 35 8.02 19.67 30.15
CA GLU A 35 9.44 19.74 30.50
C GLU A 35 9.98 21.17 30.41
N LEU A 36 9.78 21.86 29.28
CA LEU A 36 10.35 23.16 29.00
C LEU A 36 9.56 24.30 29.64
N GLY A 37 8.21 24.17 29.72
CA GLY A 37 7.34 25.23 30.25
C GLY A 37 7.15 25.17 31.75
N PHE A 38 6.98 23.97 32.29
CA PHE A 38 6.67 23.77 33.71
C PHE A 38 7.79 23.10 34.49
N GLN A 39 8.91 22.74 33.86
CA GLN A 39 10.04 22.00 34.46
C GLN A 39 9.56 20.79 35.30
N TRP A 40 8.56 20.07 34.78
CA TRP A 40 7.94 18.97 35.47
C TRP A 40 8.84 17.74 35.49
N GLU A 41 9.23 17.32 36.69
CA GLU A 41 10.19 16.23 36.91
C GLU A 41 9.73 14.87 36.37
N TYR A 42 8.40 14.66 36.25
CA TYR A 42 7.82 13.42 35.76
C TYR A 42 7.45 13.45 34.27
N SER A 43 7.97 14.41 33.50
CA SER A 43 7.74 14.49 32.04
C SER A 43 8.14 13.21 31.28
N TRP A 44 9.09 12.45 31.83
CA TRP A 44 9.52 11.18 31.30
C TRP A 44 8.39 10.14 31.16
N LEU A 45 7.36 10.18 32.02
CA LEU A 45 6.20 9.29 31.93
C LEU A 45 5.40 9.55 30.64
N ILE A 46 5.33 10.79 30.20
CA ILE A 46 4.62 11.17 28.97
C ILE A 46 5.41 10.74 27.75
N TYR A 47 6.74 10.87 27.79
CA TYR A 47 7.60 10.34 26.74
C TYR A 47 7.53 8.82 26.66
N LEU A 48 7.46 8.14 27.80
CA LEU A 48 7.24 6.69 27.83
C LEU A 48 5.88 6.31 27.20
N ALA A 49 4.81 7.06 27.49
CA ALA A 49 3.52 6.86 26.85
C ALA A 49 3.59 7.09 25.34
N SER A 50 4.37 8.07 24.88
CA SER A 50 4.65 8.30 23.46
C SER A 50 5.34 7.10 22.81
N VAL A 51 6.39 6.56 23.45
CA VAL A 51 7.13 5.38 22.97
C VAL A 51 6.22 4.15 22.88
N ILE A 52 5.38 3.92 23.88
CA ILE A 52 4.42 2.81 23.88
C ILE A 52 3.38 3.00 22.77
N SER A 53 2.81 4.19 22.64
CA SER A 53 1.77 4.48 21.66
C SER A 53 2.28 4.32 20.23
N GLY A 54 3.41 4.93 19.88
CA GLY A 54 4.00 4.86 18.54
C GLY A 54 4.75 3.56 18.25
N GLY A 55 5.35 2.93 19.28
CA GLY A 55 6.17 1.74 19.16
C GLY A 55 5.41 0.42 19.07
N THR A 56 4.14 0.36 19.49
CA THR A 56 3.37 -0.89 19.55
C THR A 56 3.24 -1.57 18.19
N GLU A 57 2.91 -0.83 17.15
CA GLU A 57 2.71 -1.39 15.82
C GLU A 57 4.03 -1.84 15.20
N ILE A 58 5.07 -1.03 15.33
CA ILE A 58 6.44 -1.33 14.89
C ILE A 58 6.95 -2.58 15.61
N THR A 59 6.68 -2.71 16.92
CA THR A 59 7.06 -3.90 17.70
C THR A 59 6.34 -5.15 17.21
N ILE A 60 5.04 -5.07 16.98
CA ILE A 60 4.24 -6.21 16.52
C ILE A 60 4.70 -6.66 15.13
N SER A 61 4.96 -5.72 14.20
CA SER A 61 5.44 -6.03 12.86
C SER A 61 6.86 -6.62 12.90
N GLY A 62 7.77 -6.03 13.66
CA GLY A 62 9.14 -6.49 13.81
C GLY A 62 9.24 -7.89 14.42
N VAL A 63 8.49 -8.16 15.50
CA VAL A 63 8.44 -9.48 16.14
C VAL A 63 7.83 -10.53 15.21
N ARG A 64 6.74 -10.19 14.52
CA ARG A 64 6.11 -11.10 13.55
C ARG A 64 7.06 -11.47 12.42
N GLU A 65 7.80 -10.51 11.89
CA GLU A 65 8.76 -10.75 10.82
C GLU A 65 9.96 -11.57 11.29
N LEU A 66 10.47 -11.31 12.50
CA LEU A 66 11.51 -12.11 13.12
C LEU A 66 11.10 -13.58 13.28
N MET A 67 9.86 -13.82 13.73
CA MET A 67 9.33 -15.17 13.90
C MET A 67 9.11 -15.89 12.56
N ALA A 68 8.69 -15.14 11.51
CA ALA A 68 8.41 -15.70 10.20
C ALA A 68 9.67 -15.97 9.38
N LYS A 69 10.60 -15.03 9.36
CA LYS A 69 11.79 -15.06 8.47
C LYS A 69 13.10 -15.36 9.18
N LYS A 70 13.12 -15.39 10.54
CA LYS A 70 14.33 -15.54 11.37
C LYS A 70 15.44 -14.52 11.06
N HIS A 71 15.08 -13.36 10.53
CA HIS A 71 15.99 -12.26 10.27
C HIS A 71 15.67 -11.07 11.20
N PHE A 72 16.75 -10.46 11.74
CA PHE A 72 16.61 -9.21 12.45
C PHE A 72 16.19 -8.10 11.46
N ASN A 73 15.05 -7.50 11.76
CA ASN A 73 14.51 -6.38 11.00
C ASN A 73 15.02 -5.06 11.61
N VAL A 74 15.09 -4.02 10.79
CA VAL A 74 15.42 -2.65 11.19
C VAL A 74 14.47 -2.16 12.30
N ASP A 75 13.18 -2.51 12.23
CA ASP A 75 12.17 -2.15 13.22
C ASP A 75 12.55 -2.56 14.65
N LEU A 76 13.05 -3.79 14.82
CA LEU A 76 13.49 -4.28 16.11
C LEU A 76 14.72 -3.53 16.65
N LEU A 77 15.65 -3.18 15.75
CA LEU A 77 16.83 -2.39 16.14
C LEU A 77 16.42 -1.00 16.59
N MET A 78 15.43 -0.40 15.94
CA MET A 78 14.89 0.91 16.28
C MET A 78 14.24 0.92 17.66
N ILE A 79 13.41 -0.11 17.96
CA ILE A 79 12.79 -0.22 19.27
C ILE A 79 13.84 -0.44 20.35
N LEU A 80 14.83 -1.30 20.09
CA LEU A 80 15.94 -1.50 21.01
C LEU A 80 16.70 -0.19 21.28
N ALA A 81 16.93 0.62 20.24
CA ALA A 81 17.58 1.93 20.38
C ALA A 81 16.75 2.88 21.23
N ALA A 82 15.43 2.98 20.96
CA ALA A 82 14.53 3.85 21.71
C ALA A 82 14.39 3.44 23.18
N VAL A 83 14.28 2.12 23.44
CA VAL A 83 14.25 1.60 24.81
C VAL A 83 15.56 1.82 25.53
N SER A 84 16.70 1.62 24.83
CA SER A 84 18.04 1.87 25.39
C SER A 84 18.24 3.33 25.78
N ALA A 85 17.77 4.28 24.93
CA ALA A 85 17.78 5.72 25.27
C ALA A 85 16.99 5.99 26.55
N GLY A 86 15.79 5.41 26.67
CA GLY A 86 14.98 5.53 27.88
C GLY A 86 15.63 4.94 29.12
N LEU A 87 16.30 3.79 29.01
CA LEU A 87 17.01 3.17 30.15
C LEU A 87 18.23 3.99 30.64
N ILE A 88 18.83 4.78 29.75
CA ILE A 88 19.92 5.72 30.09
C ILE A 88 19.35 7.00 30.76
N GLY A 89 18.03 7.21 30.69
CA GLY A 89 17.35 8.38 31.26
C GLY A 89 16.80 9.36 30.21
N ASP A 90 17.11 9.14 28.92
CA ASP A 90 16.75 10.05 27.83
C ASP A 90 15.48 9.59 27.09
N TRP A 91 14.38 9.49 27.82
CA TRP A 91 13.06 9.12 27.26
C TRP A 91 12.58 10.07 26.16
N ARG A 92 13.00 11.33 26.20
CA ARG A 92 12.70 12.33 25.17
C ARG A 92 13.29 11.89 23.83
N GLU A 93 14.56 11.50 23.81
CA GLU A 93 15.23 11.02 22.58
C GLU A 93 14.62 9.74 22.07
N GLY A 94 14.33 8.79 22.96
CA GLY A 94 13.61 7.57 22.63
C GLY A 94 12.25 7.82 21.98
N SER A 95 11.49 8.77 22.52
CA SER A 95 10.20 9.19 22.00
C SER A 95 10.32 9.84 20.60
N LEU A 96 11.34 10.71 20.41
CA LEU A 96 11.61 11.35 19.13
C LEU A 96 11.99 10.33 18.05
N LEU A 97 12.80 9.32 18.39
CA LEU A 97 13.15 8.23 17.49
C LEU A 97 11.90 7.47 17.06
N ILE A 98 11.06 7.03 17.99
CA ILE A 98 9.83 6.30 17.68
C ILE A 98 8.90 7.13 16.80
N PHE A 99 8.77 8.45 17.08
CA PHE A 99 7.96 9.33 16.24
C PHE A 99 8.47 9.37 14.80
N ILE A 100 9.78 9.59 14.57
CA ILE A 100 10.37 9.66 13.23
C ILE A 100 10.11 8.36 12.46
N PHE A 101 10.24 7.22 13.12
CA PHE A 101 10.02 5.91 12.49
C PHE A 101 8.54 5.63 12.25
N SER A 102 7.68 5.97 13.18
CA SER A 102 6.23 5.85 13.00
C SER A 102 5.74 6.70 11.83
N LEU A 103 6.28 7.91 11.69
CA LEU A 103 6.01 8.78 10.54
C LEU A 103 6.55 8.18 9.22
N SER A 104 7.75 7.61 9.24
CA SER A 104 8.35 6.94 8.09
C SER A 104 7.49 5.78 7.59
N HIS A 105 7.02 4.93 8.50
CA HIS A 105 6.10 3.84 8.19
C HIS A 105 4.79 4.32 7.58
N LEU A 106 4.20 5.37 8.15
CA LEU A 106 2.97 5.96 7.62
C LEU A 106 3.16 6.47 6.18
N LEU A 107 4.28 7.14 5.89
CA LEU A 107 4.61 7.64 4.56
C LEU A 107 4.88 6.51 3.56
N GLU A 108 5.56 5.46 3.98
CA GLU A 108 5.82 4.28 3.16
C GLU A 108 4.52 3.57 2.77
N GLU A 109 3.63 3.35 3.73
CA GLU A 109 2.31 2.74 3.50
C GLU A 109 1.49 3.58 2.51
N TYR A 110 1.44 4.90 2.70
CA TYR A 110 0.75 5.82 1.79
C TYR A 110 1.32 5.80 0.36
N THR A 111 2.64 5.78 0.21
CA THR A 111 3.32 5.79 -1.09
C THR A 111 3.10 4.46 -1.83
N THR A 112 3.22 3.35 -1.12
CA THR A 112 3.03 2.00 -1.67
C THR A 112 1.60 1.81 -2.16
N GLU A 113 0.60 2.28 -1.41
CA GLU A 113 -0.79 2.23 -1.82
C GLU A 113 -1.08 3.05 -3.06
N LYS A 114 -0.56 4.27 -3.13
CA LYS A 114 -0.74 5.14 -4.30
C LYS A 114 -0.20 4.46 -5.56
N SER A 115 0.99 3.89 -5.49
CA SER A 115 1.61 3.16 -6.61
C SER A 115 0.80 1.93 -7.02
N ALA A 116 0.33 1.14 -6.05
CA ALA A 116 -0.51 -0.03 -6.33
C ALA A 116 -1.85 0.35 -6.98
N ARG A 117 -2.48 1.45 -6.54
CA ARG A 117 -3.74 1.94 -7.15
C ARG A 117 -3.54 2.39 -8.60
N GLU A 118 -2.42 3.01 -8.93
CA GLU A 118 -2.11 3.43 -10.31
C GLU A 118 -1.89 2.21 -11.22
N ILE A 119 -1.15 1.20 -10.76
CA ILE A 119 -0.95 -0.05 -11.48
C ILE A 119 -2.29 -0.77 -11.69
N ASN A 120 -3.12 -0.89 -10.67
CA ASN A 120 -4.42 -1.55 -10.77
C ASN A 120 -5.37 -0.80 -11.73
N ARG A 121 -5.31 0.53 -11.81
CA ARG A 121 -6.08 1.31 -12.79
C ARG A 121 -5.66 1.01 -14.23
N LEU A 122 -4.40 0.69 -14.48
CA LEU A 122 -3.93 0.28 -15.81
C LEU A 122 -4.44 -1.13 -16.16
N ILE A 123 -4.41 -2.05 -15.21
CA ILE A 123 -4.91 -3.43 -15.36
C ILE A 123 -6.44 -3.45 -15.55
N ASP A 124 -7.19 -2.62 -14.81
CA ASP A 124 -8.66 -2.53 -14.93
C ASP A 124 -9.14 -1.95 -16.28
N ARG A 125 -8.24 -1.38 -17.09
CA ARG A 125 -8.56 -0.94 -18.46
C ARG A 125 -8.64 -2.11 -19.44
N GLN A 126 -8.13 -3.30 -19.10
CA GLN A 126 -8.30 -4.47 -19.95
C GLN A 126 -9.75 -4.93 -19.92
N PRO A 127 -10.40 -5.14 -21.08
CA PRO A 127 -11.77 -5.60 -21.13
C PRO A 127 -11.88 -6.99 -20.54
N LYS A 128 -12.75 -7.15 -19.55
CA LYS A 128 -13.01 -8.43 -18.88
C LYS A 128 -13.83 -9.38 -19.74
N LYS A 129 -14.45 -8.89 -20.80
CA LYS A 129 -15.26 -9.67 -21.74
C LYS A 129 -14.75 -9.51 -23.17
N ALA A 130 -14.84 -10.57 -23.91
CA ALA A 130 -14.49 -10.63 -25.33
C ALA A 130 -15.67 -11.18 -26.13
N ARG A 131 -15.79 -10.75 -27.38
CA ARG A 131 -16.83 -11.19 -28.31
C ARG A 131 -16.28 -12.31 -29.20
N LEU A 132 -16.48 -13.55 -28.78
CA LEU A 132 -16.09 -14.74 -29.52
C LEU A 132 -16.92 -14.90 -30.80
N VAL A 133 -16.29 -15.17 -31.93
CA VAL A 133 -16.97 -15.48 -33.19
C VAL A 133 -17.17 -16.98 -33.28
N LEU A 134 -18.42 -17.43 -33.31
CA LEU A 134 -18.78 -18.84 -33.45
C LEU A 134 -18.68 -19.31 -34.90
N ALA A 135 -18.73 -20.63 -35.09
CA ALA A 135 -18.60 -21.26 -36.41
C ALA A 135 -19.75 -20.89 -37.38
N ASP A 136 -20.90 -20.53 -36.86
CA ASP A 136 -22.07 -20.05 -37.63
C ASP A 136 -22.01 -18.56 -37.98
N GLY A 137 -20.95 -17.84 -37.55
CA GLY A 137 -20.78 -16.42 -37.74
C GLY A 137 -21.49 -15.53 -36.73
N THR A 138 -22.13 -16.09 -35.72
CA THR A 138 -22.72 -15.36 -34.60
C THR A 138 -21.66 -14.98 -33.56
N TYR A 139 -22.04 -14.12 -32.62
CA TYR A 139 -21.14 -13.62 -31.57
C TYR A 139 -21.65 -14.05 -30.19
N GLU A 140 -20.71 -14.51 -29.36
CA GLU A 140 -20.96 -14.81 -27.95
C GLU A 140 -20.05 -13.96 -27.06
N MET A 141 -20.60 -13.41 -25.99
CA MET A 141 -19.83 -12.66 -24.99
C MET A 141 -19.33 -13.60 -23.92
N ILE A 142 -17.99 -13.81 -23.90
CA ILE A 142 -17.33 -14.67 -22.92
C ILE A 142 -16.35 -13.84 -22.07
N ASP A 143 -15.95 -14.38 -20.93
CA ASP A 143 -14.88 -13.77 -20.15
C ASP A 143 -13.54 -13.89 -20.89
N THR A 144 -12.74 -12.82 -20.90
CA THR A 144 -11.43 -12.80 -21.58
C THR A 144 -10.51 -13.90 -21.09
N ALA A 145 -10.66 -14.33 -19.82
CA ALA A 145 -9.89 -15.42 -19.23
C ALA A 145 -10.22 -16.80 -19.82
N ASP A 146 -11.40 -16.96 -20.45
CA ASP A 146 -11.86 -18.22 -21.05
C ASP A 146 -11.44 -18.38 -22.52
N LEU A 147 -10.82 -17.33 -23.12
CA LEU A 147 -10.30 -17.38 -24.48
C LEU A 147 -9.15 -18.39 -24.62
N LYS A 148 -9.17 -19.11 -25.72
CA LYS A 148 -8.15 -20.11 -26.08
C LYS A 148 -7.38 -19.68 -27.31
N ILE A 149 -6.14 -20.16 -27.40
CA ILE A 149 -5.32 -19.94 -28.58
C ILE A 149 -6.00 -20.50 -29.82
N GLY A 150 -6.20 -19.65 -30.83
CA GLY A 150 -6.92 -19.98 -32.07
C GLY A 150 -8.37 -19.50 -32.12
N ASP A 151 -8.91 -18.97 -31.01
CA ASP A 151 -10.23 -18.35 -31.01
C ASP A 151 -10.24 -17.07 -31.85
N LYS A 152 -11.36 -16.82 -32.51
CA LYS A 152 -11.58 -15.60 -33.30
C LYS A 152 -12.43 -14.63 -32.48
N VAL A 153 -11.93 -13.41 -32.31
CA VAL A 153 -12.60 -12.36 -31.55
C VAL A 153 -12.98 -11.21 -32.48
N ALA A 154 -14.20 -10.74 -32.38
CA ALA A 154 -14.68 -9.57 -33.10
C ALA A 154 -14.51 -8.32 -32.22
N ILE A 155 -13.88 -7.28 -32.79
CA ILE A 155 -13.64 -6.00 -32.15
C ILE A 155 -14.26 -4.91 -33.01
N PHE A 156 -15.11 -4.08 -32.43
CA PHE A 156 -15.74 -2.96 -33.13
C PHE A 156 -15.02 -1.63 -32.82
N LYS A 157 -15.24 -0.65 -33.68
CA LYS A 157 -14.65 0.68 -33.55
C LYS A 157 -14.93 1.27 -32.15
N GLY A 158 -13.86 1.67 -31.46
CA GLY A 158 -13.91 2.26 -30.13
C GLY A 158 -13.89 1.23 -28.97
N GLU A 159 -13.84 -0.07 -29.27
CA GLU A 159 -13.66 -1.10 -28.25
C GLU A 159 -12.16 -1.34 -27.98
N HIS A 160 -11.86 -1.82 -26.77
CA HIS A 160 -10.52 -2.22 -26.40
C HIS A 160 -10.22 -3.64 -26.90
N ILE A 161 -8.99 -3.86 -27.32
CA ILE A 161 -8.50 -5.19 -27.73
C ILE A 161 -8.35 -6.05 -26.46
N PRO A 162 -9.06 -7.18 -26.34
CA PRO A 162 -9.12 -7.94 -25.09
C PRO A 162 -7.89 -8.80 -24.83
N THR A 163 -7.13 -9.17 -25.87
CA THR A 163 -5.96 -10.04 -25.77
C THR A 163 -5.05 -9.83 -26.96
N ASP A 164 -3.81 -10.27 -26.86
CA ASP A 164 -2.88 -10.28 -27.98
C ASP A 164 -3.40 -11.21 -29.10
N GLY A 165 -3.18 -10.82 -30.35
CA GLY A 165 -3.65 -11.59 -31.49
C GLY A 165 -3.16 -11.08 -32.84
N VAL A 166 -3.60 -11.73 -33.90
CA VAL A 166 -3.29 -11.38 -35.28
C VAL A 166 -4.57 -10.94 -35.99
N ILE A 167 -4.49 -9.83 -36.73
CA ILE A 167 -5.64 -9.32 -37.50
C ILE A 167 -5.91 -10.27 -38.66
N MET A 168 -7.04 -10.93 -38.66
CA MET A 168 -7.47 -11.85 -39.68
C MET A 168 -8.26 -11.17 -40.79
N LYS A 169 -9.05 -10.14 -40.44
CA LYS A 169 -9.92 -9.41 -41.38
C LYS A 169 -10.23 -8.03 -40.87
N GLY A 170 -10.24 -7.04 -41.77
CA GLY A 170 -10.54 -5.65 -41.48
C GLY A 170 -9.30 -4.77 -41.44
N ALA A 171 -9.51 -3.46 -41.25
CA ALA A 171 -8.48 -2.47 -41.06
C ALA A 171 -9.06 -1.39 -40.11
N SER A 172 -8.27 -0.93 -39.16
CA SER A 172 -8.62 0.11 -38.22
C SER A 172 -7.37 0.79 -37.68
N GLU A 173 -7.49 2.02 -37.28
CA GLU A 173 -6.45 2.69 -36.49
C GLU A 173 -6.49 2.20 -35.04
N ILE A 174 -5.32 1.84 -34.49
CA ILE A 174 -5.18 1.37 -33.11
C ILE A 174 -4.45 2.46 -32.33
N ASP A 175 -4.99 2.81 -31.19
CA ASP A 175 -4.36 3.72 -30.23
C ASP A 175 -3.52 2.91 -29.24
N GLU A 176 -2.21 2.90 -29.43
CA GLU A 176 -1.23 2.23 -28.58
C GLU A 176 -0.63 3.15 -27.49
N SER A 177 -1.14 4.36 -27.34
CA SER A 177 -0.56 5.38 -26.44
C SER A 177 -0.46 4.94 -24.99
N VAL A 178 -1.31 4.01 -24.56
CA VAL A 178 -1.29 3.43 -23.20
C VAL A 178 -0.08 2.49 -22.99
N VAL A 179 0.41 1.85 -24.04
CA VAL A 179 1.51 0.88 -23.98
C VAL A 179 2.85 1.55 -24.29
N ASN A 180 2.92 2.36 -25.34
CA ASN A 180 4.17 2.95 -25.84
C ASN A 180 4.41 4.38 -25.36
N GLY A 181 3.42 5.02 -24.69
CA GLY A 181 3.51 6.43 -24.29
C GLY A 181 3.52 7.42 -25.47
N GLU A 182 3.53 6.96 -26.70
CA GLU A 182 3.53 7.77 -27.92
C GLU A 182 2.14 7.78 -28.53
N ARG A 183 1.69 8.97 -28.96
CA ARG A 183 0.37 9.19 -29.54
C ARG A 183 0.33 8.90 -31.06
N ASP A 184 1.18 8.00 -31.52
CA ASP A 184 1.19 7.60 -32.92
C ASP A 184 0.08 6.58 -33.19
N ARG A 185 -0.89 6.99 -34.04
CA ARG A 185 -1.92 6.10 -34.57
C ARG A 185 -1.33 5.30 -35.73
N LYS A 186 -1.25 4.02 -35.56
CA LYS A 186 -0.86 3.08 -36.63
C LYS A 186 -2.09 2.49 -37.32
#